data_de2afb111132a2bddb29eb7b6e8b277b
#
_entry.id   de2afb111132a2bddb29eb7b6e8b277b
#
_cell.length_a   1.000
_cell.length_b   1.000
_cell.length_c   1.000
_cell.angle_alpha   90.00
_cell.angle_beta   90.00
_cell.angle_gamma   90.00
#
_symmetry.space_group_name_H-M   'P 1'
#
loop_
_entity.id
_entity.type
_entity.pdbx_description
1 polymer ?
#
loop_
_entity_poly.entity_id
_entity_poly.type
_entity_poly.pdbx_seq_one_letter_code
_entity_poly.pdbx_strand_id
1 'polypeptide(L)'
;MMNILQYLKSQREWFFETSAAEPLGYQQSKAPAITLFWLVTLFYLVYQLLMQPGFVLDGEMWAEMATNYFLNASAPSLLQNLLSTDAGYIPVPQRIIGLIGNQLNIPAASVPYFYTWSALIFTGMMVGSFCLPAFRKVVRSDALRFLVAITILIVADFETRTYINFTYFSAFFIAIVTALALVDDSEQVPWWSWFIPVLIISKPAVLSAFPAMLVVALVSKSRFRWITVVAILLCLGQVLQMALSASAGTMPFRSNDITLFSKILAAIEYFFGFLGGYILGHSSHLSHHPLMLVGLVFLVLSGLAMAFWRGNARALILVGLSLLLFNAFLNTFALSDMWNRDMSKLDGLPVYRHIIVGFFGCVLVVTGLFAEVIERLSDNGRRCFLKHGAAVLFVVWFVTTGWLSSAGRMSREPGSPALNNSQWQQMAENIDSPASPLCVPIDPIGWMYQRNCNFLKPAPTWVNGSKVITNPLILEETAPPALSGKNLVSAAVMARPFSMQKTHVEVNMHITLVDGSSRYYSGSRDLKPSGGLIMLKGRDIVAMKDIASVRLEFNTPVDVALSPEQTAVVWMGF
;
A
#
# COMPACT_ATOMS: atom_id res chain seq x y z
N MET A 1 11.12 -17.51 35.65
CA MET A 1 10.34 -17.53 34.40
C MET A 1 8.93 -18.11 34.58
N MET A 2 8.78 -19.25 35.28
CA MET A 2 7.47 -19.90 35.51
C MET A 2 6.47 -18.97 36.24
N ASN A 3 6.91 -18.19 37.23
CA ASN A 3 6.05 -17.25 37.98
C ASN A 3 5.51 -16.07 37.13
N ILE A 4 6.29 -15.58 36.16
CA ILE A 4 5.84 -14.47 35.28
C ILE A 4 4.76 -14.95 34.31
N LEU A 5 4.92 -16.14 33.74
CA LEU A 5 3.91 -16.72 32.85
C LEU A 5 2.60 -17.06 33.57
N GLN A 6 2.68 -17.54 34.82
CA GLN A 6 1.51 -17.78 35.66
C GLN A 6 0.82 -16.47 36.02
N TYR A 7 1.57 -15.44 36.38
CA TYR A 7 1.04 -14.11 36.64
C TYR A 7 0.36 -13.51 35.41
N LEU A 8 0.98 -13.57 34.23
CA LEU A 8 0.38 -13.08 33.00
C LEU A 8 -0.91 -13.83 32.63
N LYS A 9 -0.97 -15.16 32.88
CA LYS A 9 -2.18 -15.94 32.67
C LYS A 9 -3.29 -15.56 33.65
N SER A 10 -2.98 -15.35 34.93
CA SER A 10 -3.96 -14.91 35.91
C SER A 10 -4.48 -13.48 35.61
N GLN A 11 -3.60 -12.60 35.12
CA GLN A 11 -4.02 -11.29 34.64
C GLN A 11 -4.95 -11.38 33.43
N ARG A 12 -4.69 -12.30 32.49
CA ARG A 12 -5.60 -12.56 31.37
C ARG A 12 -6.98 -12.99 31.85
N GLU A 13 -7.07 -13.95 32.78
CA GLU A 13 -8.34 -14.43 33.35
C GLU A 13 -9.08 -13.31 34.09
N TRP A 14 -8.34 -12.38 34.70
CA TRP A 14 -8.93 -11.19 35.32
C TRP A 14 -9.39 -10.15 34.29
N PHE A 15 -8.66 -10.00 33.20
CA PHE A 15 -8.97 -9.03 32.14
C PHE A 15 -10.16 -9.43 31.27
N PHE A 16 -10.26 -10.68 30.90
CA PHE A 16 -11.33 -11.18 30.05
C PHE A 16 -12.27 -12.03 30.91
N GLU A 17 -13.56 -11.71 30.87
CA GLU A 17 -14.53 -12.65 31.38
C GLU A 17 -14.33 -13.95 30.62
N THR A 18 -13.78 -14.97 31.29
CA THR A 18 -13.86 -16.33 30.78
C THR A 18 -15.35 -16.57 30.57
N SER A 19 -15.75 -16.62 29.31
CA SER A 19 -17.13 -16.85 28.92
C SER A 19 -17.56 -18.18 29.54
N ALA A 20 -18.09 -18.11 30.75
CA ALA A 20 -18.88 -19.17 31.32
C ALA A 20 -19.97 -19.42 30.29
N ALA A 21 -20.02 -20.64 29.78
CA ALA A 21 -20.93 -21.21 28.82
C ALA A 21 -22.00 -20.24 28.30
N GLU A 22 -21.98 -19.96 27.00
CA GLU A 22 -23.10 -19.27 26.32
C GLU A 22 -24.40 -19.78 26.93
N PRO A 23 -25.30 -18.91 27.39
CA PRO A 23 -26.60 -19.39 27.83
C PRO A 23 -27.18 -20.17 26.67
N LEU A 24 -27.55 -21.42 26.93
CA LEU A 24 -27.99 -22.49 26.02
C LEU A 24 -29.16 -22.12 25.07
N GLY A 25 -29.44 -20.86 24.79
CA GLY A 25 -30.58 -20.38 24.02
C GLY A 25 -30.29 -19.55 22.78
N TYR A 26 -29.05 -19.12 22.51
CA TYR A 26 -28.79 -18.23 21.39
C TYR A 26 -27.67 -18.76 20.47
N GLN A 27 -27.89 -19.89 19.84
CA GLN A 27 -27.11 -20.26 18.66
C GLN A 27 -27.52 -19.32 17.51
N GLN A 28 -26.91 -18.13 17.45
CA GLN A 28 -27.01 -17.30 16.26
C GLN A 28 -26.49 -18.11 15.08
N SER A 29 -27.36 -18.29 14.06
CA SER A 29 -26.99 -18.98 12.83
C SER A 29 -25.63 -18.48 12.30
N LYS A 30 -24.76 -19.40 11.87
CA LYS A 30 -23.47 -19.08 11.26
C LYS A 30 -23.64 -18.47 9.86
N ALA A 31 -24.74 -18.79 9.19
CA ALA A 31 -25.01 -18.39 7.82
C ALA A 31 -24.96 -16.86 7.58
N PRO A 32 -25.57 -15.98 8.41
CA PRO A 32 -25.47 -14.53 8.20
C PRO A 32 -24.02 -14.02 8.23
N ALA A 33 -23.19 -14.54 9.12
CA ALA A 33 -21.80 -14.09 9.25
C ALA A 33 -20.93 -14.51 8.04
N ILE A 34 -21.15 -15.70 7.51
CA ILE A 34 -20.48 -16.16 6.27
C ILE A 34 -20.95 -15.34 5.07
N THR A 35 -22.24 -15.04 5.01
CA THR A 35 -22.81 -14.16 3.97
C THR A 35 -22.16 -12.78 4.02
N LEU A 36 -21.99 -12.18 5.20
CA LEU A 36 -21.34 -10.88 5.36
C LEU A 36 -19.86 -10.91 4.92
N PHE A 37 -19.14 -12.00 5.21
CA PHE A 37 -17.76 -12.19 4.71
C PHE A 37 -17.70 -12.09 3.18
N TRP A 38 -18.57 -12.82 2.48
CA TRP A 38 -18.60 -12.77 1.02
C TRP A 38 -19.13 -11.44 0.48
N LEU A 39 -20.09 -10.81 1.17
CA LEU A 39 -20.58 -9.48 0.81
C LEU A 39 -19.48 -8.42 0.92
N VAL A 40 -18.61 -8.46 1.94
CA VAL A 40 -17.47 -7.56 2.05
C VAL A 40 -16.50 -7.76 0.88
N THR A 41 -16.20 -9.03 0.56
CA THR A 41 -15.30 -9.35 -0.56
C THR A 41 -15.88 -8.85 -1.89
N LEU A 42 -17.14 -9.16 -2.15
CA LEU A 42 -17.85 -8.72 -3.38
C LEU A 42 -17.95 -7.19 -3.43
N PHE A 43 -18.31 -6.55 -2.32
CA PHE A 43 -18.35 -5.09 -2.23
C PHE A 43 -17.01 -4.49 -2.65
N TYR A 44 -15.90 -5.03 -2.17
CA TYR A 44 -14.59 -4.50 -2.50
C TYR A 44 -14.25 -4.64 -3.99
N LEU A 45 -14.58 -5.78 -4.60
CA LEU A 45 -14.39 -5.97 -6.04
C LEU A 45 -15.21 -4.96 -6.86
N VAL A 46 -16.49 -4.79 -6.50
CA VAL A 46 -17.36 -3.82 -7.16
C VAL A 46 -16.88 -2.38 -6.92
N TYR A 47 -16.47 -2.06 -5.70
CA TYR A 47 -15.93 -0.76 -5.35
C TYR A 47 -14.70 -0.41 -6.20
N GLN A 48 -13.77 -1.36 -6.39
CA GLN A 48 -12.59 -1.13 -7.22
C GLN A 48 -12.94 -0.96 -8.71
N LEU A 49 -13.90 -1.72 -9.22
CA LEU A 49 -14.41 -1.56 -10.59
C LEU A 49 -15.01 -0.18 -10.82
N LEU A 50 -15.70 0.37 -9.83
CA LEU A 50 -16.33 1.69 -9.94
C LEU A 50 -15.33 2.83 -9.75
N MET A 51 -14.39 2.67 -8.82
CA MET A 51 -13.45 3.74 -8.47
C MET A 51 -12.20 3.77 -9.37
N GLN A 52 -11.81 2.62 -9.93
CA GLN A 52 -10.56 2.46 -10.67
C GLN A 52 -10.74 1.54 -11.91
N PRO A 53 -11.72 1.83 -12.76
CA PRO A 53 -12.03 0.94 -13.90
C PRO A 53 -10.81 0.72 -14.81
N GLY A 54 -10.07 1.75 -15.14
CA GLY A 54 -8.87 1.63 -15.99
C GLY A 54 -7.83 0.69 -15.40
N PHE A 55 -7.51 0.84 -14.12
CA PHE A 55 -6.52 -0.05 -13.47
C PHE A 55 -6.98 -1.51 -13.41
N VAL A 56 -8.28 -1.75 -13.23
CA VAL A 56 -8.83 -3.10 -13.07
C VAL A 56 -9.10 -3.77 -14.42
N LEU A 57 -9.45 -3.00 -15.47
CA LEU A 57 -9.95 -3.52 -16.75
C LEU A 57 -9.00 -3.33 -17.93
N ASP A 58 -8.05 -2.39 -17.89
CA ASP A 58 -7.19 -2.12 -19.04
C ASP A 58 -6.04 -3.13 -19.18
N GLY A 59 -5.77 -3.90 -18.13
CA GLY A 59 -4.75 -4.96 -18.18
C GLY A 59 -3.32 -4.44 -18.30
N GLU A 60 -3.03 -3.31 -17.70
CA GLU A 60 -1.72 -2.68 -17.73
C GLU A 60 -0.91 -2.94 -16.47
N MET A 61 0.41 -2.94 -16.59
CA MET A 61 1.31 -3.10 -15.44
C MET A 61 1.59 -1.78 -14.74
N TRP A 62 1.74 -1.85 -13.43
CA TRP A 62 2.08 -0.72 -12.58
C TRP A 62 3.40 -0.96 -11.84
N ALA A 63 4.38 -0.07 -12.00
CA ALA A 63 5.63 -0.03 -11.24
C ALA A 63 6.31 -1.43 -11.11
N GLU A 64 6.57 -1.87 -9.89
CA GLU A 64 7.23 -3.14 -9.58
C GLU A 64 6.47 -4.39 -10.08
N MET A 65 5.20 -4.27 -10.49
CA MET A 65 4.46 -5.42 -11.06
C MET A 65 5.23 -6.07 -12.19
N ALA A 66 5.73 -5.27 -13.12
CA ALA A 66 6.51 -5.76 -14.26
C ALA A 66 7.99 -5.93 -13.94
N THR A 67 8.61 -4.90 -13.34
CA THR A 67 10.08 -4.84 -13.21
C THR A 67 10.63 -5.75 -12.11
N ASN A 68 9.81 -6.05 -11.11
CA ASN A 68 10.26 -6.83 -9.97
C ASN A 68 9.51 -8.17 -9.87
N TYR A 69 8.18 -8.17 -9.91
CA TYR A 69 7.42 -9.40 -9.67
C TYR A 69 7.34 -10.28 -10.92
N PHE A 70 6.94 -9.75 -12.06
CA PHE A 70 6.85 -10.53 -13.31
C PHE A 70 8.25 -10.99 -13.78
N LEU A 71 9.23 -10.09 -13.80
CA LEU A 71 10.59 -10.41 -14.22
C LEU A 71 11.21 -11.53 -13.37
N ASN A 72 11.08 -11.44 -12.05
CA ASN A 72 11.63 -12.45 -11.14
C ASN A 72 10.81 -13.74 -11.11
N ALA A 73 9.54 -13.74 -11.54
CA ALA A 73 8.72 -14.95 -11.59
C ALA A 73 9.30 -16.01 -12.53
N SER A 74 10.04 -15.60 -13.54
CA SER A 74 10.76 -16.47 -14.50
C SER A 74 12.19 -16.85 -14.05
N ALA A 75 12.60 -16.50 -12.82
CA ALA A 75 13.92 -16.86 -12.33
C ALA A 75 14.11 -18.39 -12.28
N PRO A 76 15.31 -18.92 -12.63
CA PRO A 76 15.53 -20.35 -12.79
C PRO A 76 15.41 -21.14 -11.47
N SER A 77 15.54 -20.47 -10.33
CA SER A 77 15.44 -21.07 -9.00
C SER A 77 14.21 -20.55 -8.26
N LEU A 78 13.37 -21.47 -7.76
CA LEU A 78 12.24 -21.17 -6.90
C LEU A 78 12.67 -20.35 -5.66
N LEU A 79 13.78 -20.74 -5.04
CA LEU A 79 14.31 -20.06 -3.87
C LEU A 79 14.78 -18.64 -4.21
N GLN A 80 15.46 -18.47 -5.32
CA GLN A 80 15.88 -17.15 -5.82
C GLN A 80 14.68 -16.24 -6.08
N ASN A 81 13.61 -16.76 -6.65
CA ASN A 81 12.39 -16.00 -6.86
C ASN A 81 11.76 -15.59 -5.51
N LEU A 82 11.52 -16.54 -4.61
CA LEU A 82 10.87 -16.27 -3.31
C LEU A 82 11.65 -15.30 -2.44
N LEU A 83 12.99 -15.35 -2.48
CA LEU A 83 13.86 -14.50 -1.67
C LEU A 83 14.29 -13.21 -2.36
N SER A 84 13.89 -12.97 -3.60
CA SER A 84 14.15 -11.70 -4.30
C SER A 84 13.55 -10.53 -3.52
N THR A 85 14.39 -9.53 -3.26
CA THR A 85 13.98 -8.35 -2.48
C THR A 85 13.28 -7.30 -3.34
N ASP A 86 12.47 -6.49 -2.67
CA ASP A 86 11.86 -5.27 -3.19
C ASP A 86 12.16 -4.16 -2.19
N ALA A 87 12.88 -3.11 -2.59
CA ALA A 87 13.34 -2.05 -1.71
C ALA A 87 14.00 -2.55 -0.40
N GLY A 88 14.70 -3.70 -0.45
CA GLY A 88 15.44 -4.29 0.67
C GLY A 88 14.69 -5.25 1.58
N TYR A 89 13.41 -5.47 1.37
CA TYR A 89 12.59 -6.48 2.08
C TYR A 89 12.10 -7.57 1.12
N ILE A 90 11.66 -8.72 1.65
CA ILE A 90 11.16 -9.85 0.86
C ILE A 90 9.63 -9.81 0.85
N PRO A 91 8.98 -9.59 -0.31
CA PRO A 91 7.50 -9.56 -0.44
C PRO A 91 6.93 -10.94 -0.78
N VAL A 92 6.97 -11.89 0.17
CA VAL A 92 6.60 -13.30 -0.06
C VAL A 92 5.21 -13.49 -0.68
N PRO A 93 4.13 -12.84 -0.20
CA PRO A 93 2.80 -13.05 -0.78
C PRO A 93 2.74 -12.71 -2.27
N GLN A 94 3.34 -11.59 -2.68
CA GLN A 94 3.40 -11.18 -4.08
C GLN A 94 4.26 -12.16 -4.90
N ARG A 95 5.38 -12.62 -4.34
CA ARG A 95 6.24 -13.63 -5.01
C ARG A 95 5.50 -14.94 -5.25
N ILE A 96 4.71 -15.41 -4.28
CA ILE A 96 3.90 -16.62 -4.44
C ILE A 96 2.88 -16.45 -5.58
N ILE A 97 2.15 -15.33 -5.61
CA ILE A 97 1.20 -15.06 -6.70
C ILE A 97 1.91 -15.00 -8.06
N GLY A 98 3.05 -14.29 -8.13
CA GLY A 98 3.85 -14.23 -9.35
C GLY A 98 4.30 -15.61 -9.84
N LEU A 99 4.78 -16.46 -8.91
CA LEU A 99 5.16 -17.84 -9.21
C LEU A 99 3.99 -18.68 -9.73
N ILE A 100 2.83 -18.57 -9.10
CA ILE A 100 1.62 -19.27 -9.55
C ILE A 100 1.28 -18.84 -10.98
N GLY A 101 1.31 -17.54 -11.28
CA GLY A 101 1.07 -17.03 -12.63
C GLY A 101 2.04 -17.60 -13.66
N ASN A 102 3.32 -17.65 -13.31
CA ASN A 102 4.37 -18.22 -14.18
C ASN A 102 4.19 -19.73 -14.38
N GLN A 103 3.92 -20.50 -13.30
CA GLN A 103 3.70 -21.95 -13.38
C GLN A 103 2.44 -22.32 -14.19
N LEU A 104 1.42 -21.48 -14.15
CA LEU A 104 0.21 -21.65 -14.98
C LEU A 104 0.41 -21.17 -16.42
N ASN A 105 1.60 -20.68 -16.78
CA ASN A 105 1.92 -20.11 -18.09
C ASN A 105 0.88 -19.07 -18.54
N ILE A 106 0.50 -18.16 -17.64
CA ILE A 106 -0.46 -17.11 -17.96
C ILE A 106 0.17 -16.18 -19.01
N PRO A 107 -0.47 -15.96 -20.17
CA PRO A 107 0.05 -15.07 -21.20
C PRO A 107 0.27 -13.64 -20.68
N ALA A 108 1.29 -12.95 -21.21
CA ALA A 108 1.63 -11.60 -20.76
C ALA A 108 0.43 -10.63 -20.77
N ALA A 109 -0.45 -10.72 -21.76
CA ALA A 109 -1.68 -9.94 -21.83
C ALA A 109 -2.61 -10.16 -20.62
N SER A 110 -2.59 -11.34 -20.00
CA SER A 110 -3.48 -11.72 -18.88
C SER A 110 -2.83 -11.55 -17.52
N VAL A 111 -1.51 -11.42 -17.43
CA VAL A 111 -0.79 -11.31 -16.15
C VAL A 111 -1.22 -10.09 -15.32
N PRO A 112 -1.42 -8.87 -15.88
CA PRO A 112 -1.86 -7.72 -15.09
C PRO A 112 -3.21 -7.95 -14.42
N TYR A 113 -4.14 -8.57 -15.15
CA TYR A 113 -5.45 -8.96 -14.58
C TYR A 113 -5.28 -9.98 -13.46
N PHE A 114 -4.48 -11.02 -13.68
CA PHE A 114 -4.23 -12.05 -12.67
C PHE A 114 -3.65 -11.45 -11.38
N TYR A 115 -2.68 -10.54 -11.49
CA TYR A 115 -2.08 -9.87 -10.34
C TYR A 115 -3.10 -8.98 -9.62
N THR A 116 -3.77 -8.13 -10.37
CA THR A 116 -4.74 -7.16 -9.81
C THR A 116 -5.91 -7.88 -9.14
N TRP A 117 -6.55 -8.83 -9.83
CA TRP A 117 -7.68 -9.57 -9.26
C TRP A 117 -7.28 -10.44 -8.07
N SER A 118 -6.09 -11.06 -8.11
CA SER A 118 -5.57 -11.79 -6.94
C SER A 118 -5.42 -10.86 -5.72
N ALA A 119 -4.82 -9.69 -5.90
CA ALA A 119 -4.66 -8.72 -4.82
C ALA A 119 -6.01 -8.25 -4.26
N LEU A 120 -6.98 -7.96 -5.11
CA LEU A 120 -8.32 -7.52 -4.72
C LEU A 120 -9.07 -8.61 -3.94
N ILE A 121 -9.05 -9.85 -4.43
CA ILE A 121 -9.70 -10.99 -3.77
C ILE A 121 -9.07 -11.24 -2.40
N PHE A 122 -7.73 -11.35 -2.33
CA PHE A 122 -7.03 -11.58 -1.06
C PHE A 122 -7.28 -10.44 -0.07
N THR A 123 -7.28 -9.18 -0.52
CA THR A 123 -7.60 -8.04 0.35
C THR A 123 -9.03 -8.15 0.89
N GLY A 124 -10.00 -8.38 0.02
CA GLY A 124 -11.41 -8.55 0.43
C GLY A 124 -11.59 -9.69 1.43
N MET A 125 -10.90 -10.82 1.21
CA MET A 125 -10.96 -11.97 2.11
C MET A 125 -10.26 -11.70 3.45
N MET A 126 -9.07 -11.08 3.46
CA MET A 126 -8.37 -10.73 4.70
C MET A 126 -9.20 -9.81 5.58
N VAL A 127 -9.72 -8.73 5.01
CA VAL A 127 -10.51 -7.75 5.76
C VAL A 127 -11.90 -8.29 6.09
N GLY A 128 -12.55 -8.93 5.12
CA GLY A 128 -13.85 -9.57 5.27
C GLY A 128 -13.86 -10.68 6.33
N SER A 129 -12.71 -11.32 6.60
CA SER A 129 -12.58 -12.36 7.62
C SER A 129 -13.06 -11.89 9.00
N PHE A 130 -13.01 -10.58 9.30
CA PHE A 130 -13.54 -10.02 10.55
C PHE A 130 -15.05 -10.28 10.71
N CYS A 131 -15.78 -10.48 9.62
CA CYS A 131 -17.20 -10.83 9.66
C CYS A 131 -17.46 -12.32 10.01
N LEU A 132 -16.45 -13.20 9.98
CA LEU A 132 -16.63 -14.62 10.26
C LEU A 132 -17.15 -14.89 11.68
N PRO A 133 -17.87 -16.02 11.90
CA PRO A 133 -18.48 -16.33 13.19
C PRO A 133 -17.50 -16.35 14.38
N ALA A 134 -16.24 -16.73 14.15
CA ALA A 134 -15.21 -16.77 15.19
C ALA A 134 -15.03 -15.41 15.90
N PHE A 135 -15.16 -14.30 15.17
CA PHE A 135 -14.96 -12.96 15.72
C PHE A 135 -16.15 -12.43 16.53
N ARG A 136 -17.28 -13.17 16.58
CA ARG A 136 -18.36 -12.86 17.54
C ARG A 136 -17.89 -12.95 18.99
N LYS A 137 -16.85 -13.75 19.26
CA LYS A 137 -16.20 -13.82 20.58
C LYS A 137 -15.50 -12.53 20.98
N VAL A 138 -15.04 -11.75 20.01
CA VAL A 138 -14.38 -10.46 20.24
C VAL A 138 -15.39 -9.32 20.19
N VAL A 139 -16.23 -9.28 19.14
CA VAL A 139 -17.28 -8.28 18.92
C VAL A 139 -18.57 -8.99 18.52
N ARG A 140 -19.60 -8.95 19.35
CA ARG A 140 -20.87 -9.65 19.11
C ARG A 140 -21.65 -9.09 17.92
N SER A 141 -21.57 -7.79 17.67
CA SER A 141 -22.33 -7.11 16.61
C SER A 141 -21.81 -7.42 15.21
N ASP A 142 -22.56 -8.21 14.44
CA ASP A 142 -22.25 -8.51 13.04
C ASP A 142 -22.25 -7.23 12.19
N ALA A 143 -23.18 -6.29 12.45
CA ALA A 143 -23.29 -5.02 11.76
C ALA A 143 -22.05 -4.14 11.99
N LEU A 144 -21.53 -4.07 13.23
CA LEU A 144 -20.34 -3.29 13.53
C LEU A 144 -19.12 -3.88 12.81
N ARG A 145 -18.93 -5.22 12.84
CA ARG A 145 -17.82 -5.88 12.15
C ARG A 145 -17.87 -5.66 10.64
N PHE A 146 -19.06 -5.70 10.06
CA PHE A 146 -19.27 -5.40 8.65
C PHE A 146 -18.90 -3.96 8.30
N LEU A 147 -19.38 -2.97 9.06
CA LEU A 147 -19.06 -1.55 8.85
C LEU A 147 -17.56 -1.27 8.99
N VAL A 148 -16.92 -1.86 10.00
CA VAL A 148 -15.47 -1.76 10.17
C VAL A 148 -14.74 -2.32 8.95
N ALA A 149 -15.13 -3.51 8.48
CA ALA A 149 -14.50 -4.11 7.30
C ALA A 149 -14.65 -3.23 6.05
N ILE A 150 -15.85 -2.70 5.80
CA ILE A 150 -16.08 -1.76 4.70
C ILE A 150 -15.22 -0.51 4.84
N THR A 151 -15.16 0.07 6.04
CA THR A 151 -14.35 1.27 6.31
C THR A 151 -12.87 1.02 6.00
N ILE A 152 -12.29 -0.08 6.48
CA ILE A 152 -10.89 -0.46 6.21
C ILE A 152 -10.61 -0.54 4.70
N LEU A 153 -11.56 -1.03 3.91
CA LEU A 153 -11.38 -1.20 2.47
C LEU A 153 -11.49 0.09 1.67
N ILE A 154 -12.38 1.00 2.08
CA ILE A 154 -12.63 2.24 1.31
C ILE A 154 -11.65 3.37 1.61
N VAL A 155 -11.01 3.37 2.79
CA VAL A 155 -10.17 4.49 3.23
C VAL A 155 -8.79 4.53 2.58
N ALA A 156 -8.30 3.42 2.03
CA ALA A 156 -6.97 3.31 1.47
C ALA A 156 -6.79 4.17 0.20
N ASP A 157 -5.58 4.71 0.00
CA ASP A 157 -5.19 5.34 -1.26
C ASP A 157 -5.05 4.32 -2.40
N PHE A 158 -4.93 4.83 -3.63
CA PHE A 158 -4.73 4.00 -4.81
C PHE A 158 -3.54 3.05 -4.66
N GLU A 159 -2.39 3.57 -4.25
CA GLU A 159 -1.16 2.80 -4.20
C GLU A 159 -1.25 1.62 -3.21
N THR A 160 -1.95 1.80 -2.09
CA THR A 160 -2.19 0.73 -1.11
C THR A 160 -3.03 -0.40 -1.68
N ARG A 161 -3.92 -0.11 -2.63
CA ARG A 161 -4.82 -1.10 -3.25
C ARG A 161 -4.19 -1.89 -4.38
N THR A 162 -3.02 -1.46 -4.88
CA THR A 162 -2.31 -2.17 -5.96
C THR A 162 -1.78 -3.52 -5.51
N TYR A 163 -1.52 -4.41 -6.47
CA TYR A 163 -0.86 -5.69 -6.23
C TYR A 163 0.45 -5.56 -5.43
N ILE A 164 1.19 -4.48 -5.64
CA ILE A 164 2.46 -4.24 -4.94
C ILE A 164 2.24 -4.04 -3.44
N ASN A 165 1.13 -3.43 -3.06
CA ASN A 165 0.91 -2.91 -1.72
C ASN A 165 -0.27 -3.55 -0.96
N PHE A 166 -1.06 -4.43 -1.56
CA PHE A 166 -2.24 -5.03 -0.91
C PHE A 166 -1.92 -5.69 0.45
N THR A 167 -0.69 -6.10 0.67
CA THR A 167 -0.25 -6.71 1.93
C THR A 167 -0.23 -5.75 3.13
N TYR A 168 -0.41 -4.43 2.95
CA TYR A 168 -0.68 -3.54 4.08
C TYR A 168 -1.92 -3.97 4.87
N PHE A 169 -2.94 -4.49 4.19
CA PHE A 169 -4.15 -5.03 4.84
C PHE A 169 -3.89 -6.27 5.69
N SER A 170 -2.75 -6.94 5.51
CA SER A 170 -2.33 -8.04 6.37
C SER A 170 -2.15 -7.60 7.83
N ALA A 171 -1.75 -6.34 8.08
CA ALA A 171 -1.63 -5.82 9.43
C ALA A 171 -2.97 -5.83 10.16
N PHE A 172 -4.07 -5.47 9.49
CA PHE A 172 -5.43 -5.58 10.03
C PHE A 172 -5.80 -7.05 10.30
N PHE A 173 -5.56 -7.93 9.33
CA PHE A 173 -5.84 -9.36 9.47
C PHE A 173 -5.09 -9.99 10.66
N ILE A 174 -3.79 -9.73 10.78
CA ILE A 174 -2.97 -10.23 11.90
C ILE A 174 -3.49 -9.66 13.22
N ALA A 175 -3.84 -8.37 13.26
CA ALA A 175 -4.34 -7.72 14.47
C ALA A 175 -5.66 -8.35 14.96
N ILE A 176 -6.65 -8.57 14.09
CA ILE A 176 -7.92 -9.16 14.50
C ILE A 176 -7.76 -10.63 14.93
N VAL A 177 -6.90 -11.43 14.25
CA VAL A 177 -6.60 -12.80 14.66
C VAL A 177 -5.88 -12.83 16.01
N THR A 178 -4.98 -11.88 16.25
CA THR A 178 -4.30 -11.70 17.54
C THR A 178 -5.29 -11.39 18.65
N ALA A 179 -6.26 -10.48 18.39
CA ALA A 179 -7.33 -10.18 19.34
C ALA A 179 -8.20 -11.41 19.62
N LEU A 180 -8.54 -12.19 18.59
CA LEU A 180 -9.26 -13.44 18.76
C LEU A 180 -8.49 -14.44 19.63
N ALA A 181 -7.20 -14.63 19.38
CA ALA A 181 -6.34 -15.54 20.15
C ALA A 181 -6.17 -15.11 21.61
N LEU A 182 -6.31 -13.80 21.90
CA LEU A 182 -6.27 -13.28 23.27
C LEU A 182 -7.54 -13.63 24.05
N VAL A 183 -8.70 -13.61 23.39
CA VAL A 183 -10.01 -13.86 24.00
C VAL A 183 -10.38 -15.35 24.03
N ASP A 184 -10.09 -16.05 22.95
CA ASP A 184 -10.51 -17.44 22.76
C ASP A 184 -9.62 -18.42 23.54
N ASP A 185 -10.20 -19.10 24.51
CA ASP A 185 -9.55 -20.17 25.28
C ASP A 185 -9.59 -21.54 24.59
N SER A 186 -10.36 -21.66 23.50
CA SER A 186 -10.36 -22.88 22.71
C SER A 186 -8.96 -23.13 22.13
N GLU A 187 -8.49 -24.37 22.15
CA GLU A 187 -7.20 -24.74 21.56
C GLU A 187 -7.18 -24.58 20.03
N GLN A 188 -8.30 -24.19 19.43
CA GLN A 188 -8.52 -24.15 17.99
C GLN A 188 -8.60 -22.73 17.46
N VAL A 189 -7.45 -22.15 17.19
CA VAL A 189 -7.40 -21.01 16.27
C VAL A 189 -7.81 -21.51 14.87
N PRO A 190 -8.65 -20.76 14.11
CA PRO A 190 -9.04 -21.15 12.75
C PRO A 190 -7.83 -21.51 11.90
N TRP A 191 -7.94 -22.58 11.09
CA TRP A 191 -6.82 -23.09 10.29
C TRP A 191 -6.23 -22.03 9.34
N TRP A 192 -7.04 -21.12 8.82
CA TRP A 192 -6.59 -20.03 7.94
C TRP A 192 -5.70 -19.01 8.66
N SER A 193 -5.60 -19.02 9.98
CA SER A 193 -4.62 -18.21 10.73
C SER A 193 -3.17 -18.59 10.39
N TRP A 194 -2.93 -19.78 9.80
CA TRP A 194 -1.62 -20.19 9.30
C TRP A 194 -1.14 -19.38 8.08
N PHE A 195 -1.98 -18.52 7.49
CA PHE A 195 -1.51 -17.53 6.52
C PHE A 195 -0.67 -16.41 7.17
N ILE A 196 -0.77 -16.17 8.47
CA ILE A 196 -0.03 -15.11 9.18
C ILE A 196 1.48 -15.19 8.95
N PRO A 197 2.19 -16.35 9.09
CA PRO A 197 3.61 -16.43 8.82
C PRO A 197 4.02 -15.98 7.42
N VAL A 198 3.20 -16.23 6.41
CA VAL A 198 3.44 -15.79 5.04
C VAL A 198 3.17 -14.30 4.87
N LEU A 199 2.07 -13.81 5.46
CA LEU A 199 1.63 -12.42 5.33
C LEU A 199 2.55 -11.44 6.07
N ILE A 200 3.15 -11.84 7.19
CA ILE A 200 4.02 -10.97 7.98
C ILE A 200 5.34 -10.69 7.29
N ILE A 201 5.78 -11.58 6.38
CA ILE A 201 6.95 -11.36 5.53
C ILE A 201 6.48 -10.66 4.26
N SER A 202 6.22 -9.38 4.39
CA SER A 202 5.77 -8.54 3.29
C SER A 202 6.28 -7.11 3.50
N LYS A 203 5.42 -6.12 3.43
CA LYS A 203 5.79 -4.72 3.69
C LYS A 203 6.27 -4.53 5.14
N PRO A 204 7.34 -3.75 5.39
CA PRO A 204 7.86 -3.51 6.74
C PRO A 204 6.80 -3.00 7.73
N ALA A 205 5.84 -2.19 7.28
CA ALA A 205 4.76 -1.68 8.13
C ALA A 205 3.89 -2.79 8.76
N VAL A 206 3.80 -3.97 8.14
CA VAL A 206 3.05 -5.12 8.68
C VAL A 206 3.69 -5.67 9.96
N LEU A 207 5.00 -5.47 10.14
CA LEU A 207 5.70 -5.83 11.38
C LEU A 207 5.16 -5.09 12.61
N SER A 208 4.40 -4.00 12.43
CA SER A 208 3.72 -3.29 13.53
C SER A 208 2.75 -4.19 14.30
N ALA A 209 2.20 -5.23 13.69
CA ALA A 209 1.31 -6.18 14.35
C ALA A 209 2.07 -7.23 15.20
N PHE A 210 3.36 -7.40 14.97
CA PHE A 210 4.14 -8.49 15.56
C PHE A 210 4.30 -8.40 17.10
N PRO A 211 4.55 -7.23 17.72
CA PRO A 211 4.72 -7.14 19.17
C PRO A 211 3.48 -7.60 19.96
N ALA A 212 2.28 -7.20 19.51
CA ALA A 212 1.03 -7.70 20.13
C ALA A 212 0.91 -9.23 19.98
N MET A 213 1.25 -9.76 18.81
CA MET A 213 1.24 -11.18 18.54
C MET A 213 2.17 -11.95 19.48
N LEU A 214 3.38 -11.44 19.74
CA LEU A 214 4.32 -12.04 20.69
C LEU A 214 3.75 -12.11 22.10
N VAL A 215 3.22 -11.00 22.61
CA VAL A 215 2.63 -10.92 23.95
C VAL A 215 1.46 -11.89 24.08
N VAL A 216 0.57 -11.91 23.09
CA VAL A 216 -0.59 -12.81 23.10
C VAL A 216 -0.17 -14.27 23.04
N ALA A 217 0.86 -14.62 22.28
CA ALA A 217 1.38 -15.98 22.23
C ALA A 217 1.91 -16.49 23.59
N LEU A 218 2.42 -15.60 24.44
CA LEU A 218 2.88 -15.96 25.79
C LEU A 218 1.71 -16.36 26.71
N VAL A 219 0.56 -15.70 26.58
CA VAL A 219 -0.61 -15.91 27.45
C VAL A 219 -1.65 -16.86 26.85
N SER A 220 -1.68 -17.04 25.54
CA SER A 220 -2.60 -17.93 24.83
C SER A 220 -2.27 -19.40 25.09
N LYS A 221 -3.30 -20.25 25.27
CA LYS A 221 -3.17 -21.72 25.34
C LYS A 221 -3.29 -22.38 23.96
N SER A 222 -3.66 -21.62 22.93
CA SER A 222 -4.02 -22.14 21.61
C SER A 222 -2.82 -22.46 20.71
N ARG A 223 -3.10 -23.06 19.56
CA ARG A 223 -2.13 -23.26 18.46
C ARG A 223 -1.49 -21.96 17.96
N PHE A 224 -2.03 -20.82 18.35
CA PHE A 224 -1.50 -19.50 18.01
C PHE A 224 -0.02 -19.33 18.41
N ARG A 225 0.43 -20.01 19.49
CA ARG A 225 1.87 -20.02 19.85
C ARG A 225 2.74 -20.59 18.73
N TRP A 226 2.32 -21.68 18.11
CA TRP A 226 3.10 -22.29 17.02
C TRP A 226 3.13 -21.40 15.78
N ILE A 227 1.98 -20.80 15.43
CA ILE A 227 1.91 -19.79 14.37
C ILE A 227 2.89 -18.65 14.67
N THR A 228 2.93 -18.17 15.92
CA THR A 228 3.85 -17.10 16.34
C THR A 228 5.31 -17.55 16.30
N VAL A 229 5.63 -18.77 16.72
CA VAL A 229 7.01 -19.31 16.63
C VAL A 229 7.49 -19.31 15.18
N VAL A 230 6.68 -19.82 14.26
CA VAL A 230 7.02 -19.81 12.84
C VAL A 230 7.16 -18.37 12.33
N ALA A 231 6.25 -17.48 12.70
CA ALA A 231 6.33 -16.07 12.34
C ALA A 231 7.60 -15.39 12.89
N ILE A 232 8.06 -15.72 14.12
CA ILE A 232 9.32 -15.22 14.68
C ILE A 232 10.50 -15.56 13.77
N LEU A 233 10.63 -16.84 13.41
CA LEU A 233 11.75 -17.33 12.59
C LEU A 233 11.78 -16.58 11.23
N LEU A 234 10.62 -16.41 10.64
CA LEU A 234 10.48 -15.72 9.37
C LEU A 234 10.75 -14.20 9.49
N CYS A 235 10.26 -13.55 10.56
CA CYS A 235 10.56 -12.15 10.85
C CYS A 235 12.04 -11.89 11.08
N LEU A 236 12.74 -12.79 11.78
CA LEU A 236 14.19 -12.69 11.96
C LEU A 236 14.92 -12.72 10.61
N GLY A 237 14.50 -13.61 9.71
CA GLY A 237 15.01 -13.64 8.34
C GLY A 237 14.75 -12.33 7.58
N GLN A 238 13.55 -11.76 7.70
CA GLN A 238 13.19 -10.49 7.09
C GLN A 238 14.02 -9.33 7.64
N VAL A 239 14.14 -9.22 8.96
CA VAL A 239 14.94 -8.17 9.61
C VAL A 239 16.41 -8.29 9.23
N LEU A 240 16.95 -9.51 9.20
CA LEU A 240 18.32 -9.76 8.75
C LEU A 240 18.52 -9.30 7.29
N GLN A 241 17.58 -9.68 6.41
CA GLN A 241 17.63 -9.25 4.99
C GLN A 241 17.59 -7.72 4.86
N MET A 242 16.73 -7.05 5.62
CA MET A 242 16.65 -5.58 5.61
C MET A 242 17.95 -4.95 6.12
N ALA A 243 18.57 -5.52 7.16
CA ALA A 243 19.85 -5.04 7.68
C ALA A 243 20.99 -5.20 6.65
N LEU A 244 21.04 -6.34 5.95
CA LEU A 244 22.00 -6.58 4.87
C LEU A 244 21.78 -5.61 3.70
N SER A 245 20.54 -5.38 3.31
CA SER A 245 20.21 -4.42 2.24
C SER A 245 20.57 -2.98 2.63
N ALA A 246 20.37 -2.60 3.89
CA ALA A 246 20.75 -1.28 4.40
C ALA A 246 22.29 -1.10 4.39
N SER A 247 23.06 -2.12 4.80
CA SER A 247 24.52 -2.08 4.78
C SER A 247 25.08 -2.02 3.35
N ALA A 248 24.41 -2.65 2.39
CA ALA A 248 24.75 -2.61 0.97
C ALA A 248 24.33 -1.29 0.27
N GLY A 249 23.66 -0.36 0.96
CA GLY A 249 23.20 0.89 0.38
C GLY A 249 22.01 0.76 -0.60
N THR A 250 21.39 -0.40 -0.64
CA THR A 250 20.28 -0.69 -1.56
C THR A 250 18.90 -0.28 -1.02
N MET A 251 18.84 0.19 0.24
CA MET A 251 17.59 0.73 0.80
C MET A 251 17.42 2.21 0.42
N PRO A 252 16.31 2.58 -0.24
CA PRO A 252 16.08 3.97 -0.68
C PRO A 252 15.79 4.95 0.46
N PHE A 253 15.47 4.45 1.66
CA PHE A 253 15.03 5.26 2.79
C PHE A 253 16.06 5.18 3.94
N ARG A 254 17.08 6.01 3.90
CA ARG A 254 18.01 6.15 5.02
C ARG A 254 17.71 7.48 5.72
N SER A 255 17.21 7.43 6.95
CA SER A 255 17.19 8.60 7.82
C SER A 255 18.62 8.84 8.32
N ASN A 256 19.36 9.73 7.65
CA ASN A 256 20.72 10.08 8.06
C ASN A 256 20.67 11.12 9.17
N ASP A 257 21.56 10.97 10.14
CA ASP A 257 22.09 12.02 11.04
C ASP A 257 21.21 12.49 12.21
N ILE A 258 20.15 11.77 12.57
CA ILE A 258 19.38 12.08 13.77
C ILE A 258 19.80 11.14 14.92
N THR A 259 20.03 11.69 16.10
CA THR A 259 20.37 10.88 17.28
C THR A 259 19.21 9.96 17.66
N LEU A 260 19.52 8.81 18.29
CA LEU A 260 18.50 7.88 18.77
C LEU A 260 17.47 8.56 19.68
N PHE A 261 17.91 9.48 20.52
CA PHE A 261 17.04 10.24 21.42
C PHE A 261 16.04 11.12 20.64
N SER A 262 16.53 11.84 19.62
CA SER A 262 15.66 12.64 18.74
C SER A 262 14.65 11.78 17.99
N LYS A 263 15.02 10.56 17.56
CA LYS A 263 14.08 9.61 16.93
C LYS A 263 13.02 9.12 17.90
N ILE A 264 13.36 8.86 19.16
CA ILE A 264 12.38 8.47 20.19
C ILE A 264 11.39 9.61 20.44
N LEU A 265 11.86 10.86 20.61
CA LEU A 265 10.99 12.02 20.76
C LEU A 265 10.09 12.20 19.55
N ALA A 266 10.64 12.12 18.33
CA ALA A 266 9.85 12.19 17.10
C ALA A 266 8.80 11.07 17.02
N ALA A 267 9.12 9.85 17.48
CA ALA A 267 8.14 8.75 17.53
C ALA A 267 7.00 9.05 18.52
N ILE A 268 7.28 9.67 19.64
CA ILE A 268 6.27 10.07 20.63
C ILE A 268 5.37 11.18 20.06
N GLU A 269 5.97 12.22 19.48
CA GLU A 269 5.24 13.30 18.82
C GLU A 269 4.36 12.76 17.67
N TYR A 270 4.93 11.92 16.83
CA TYR A 270 4.21 11.25 15.75
C TYR A 270 3.04 10.42 16.28
N PHE A 271 3.27 9.58 17.31
CA PHE A 271 2.24 8.73 17.88
C PHE A 271 1.03 9.55 18.36
N PHE A 272 1.24 10.57 19.17
CA PHE A 272 0.15 11.39 19.69
C PHE A 272 -0.50 12.26 18.62
N GLY A 273 0.30 12.88 17.74
CA GLY A 273 -0.20 13.74 16.67
C GLY A 273 -1.07 12.96 15.67
N PHE A 274 -0.58 11.82 15.22
CA PHE A 274 -1.34 10.97 14.29
C PHE A 274 -2.56 10.31 14.95
N LEU A 275 -2.46 9.89 16.21
CA LEU A 275 -3.60 9.37 16.94
C LEU A 275 -4.73 10.41 17.03
N GLY A 276 -4.41 11.65 17.40
CA GLY A 276 -5.39 12.76 17.41
C GLY A 276 -5.99 13.02 16.04
N GLY A 277 -5.16 13.02 14.99
CA GLY A 277 -5.60 13.19 13.61
C GLY A 277 -6.51 12.06 13.12
N TYR A 278 -6.21 10.81 13.46
CA TYR A 278 -7.07 9.67 13.12
C TYR A 278 -8.43 9.75 13.79
N ILE A 279 -8.48 10.22 15.05
CA ILE A 279 -9.75 10.39 15.77
C ILE A 279 -10.59 11.50 15.18
N LEU A 280 -9.97 12.61 14.79
CA LEU A 280 -10.67 13.77 14.23
C LEU A 280 -10.94 13.65 12.72
N GLY A 281 -10.19 12.83 12.01
CA GLY A 281 -10.39 12.55 10.59
C GLY A 281 -10.06 13.68 9.60
N HIS A 282 -9.75 14.86 10.11
CA HIS A 282 -9.41 16.03 9.30
C HIS A 282 -8.58 17.00 10.13
N SER A 283 -7.33 17.14 9.76
CA SER A 283 -6.38 17.90 10.59
C SER A 283 -5.73 19.09 9.90
N SER A 284 -6.06 19.35 8.62
CA SER A 284 -5.38 20.39 7.81
C SER A 284 -5.41 21.80 8.41
N HIS A 285 -6.35 22.04 9.33
CA HIS A 285 -6.50 23.34 10.00
C HIS A 285 -6.01 23.37 11.44
N LEU A 286 -5.56 22.22 11.97
CA LEU A 286 -5.08 22.13 13.35
C LEU A 286 -3.56 22.09 13.39
N SER A 287 -2.97 22.86 14.29
CA SER A 287 -1.54 22.76 14.57
C SER A 287 -1.21 21.41 15.24
N HIS A 288 0.05 21.02 15.23
CA HIS A 288 0.52 19.74 15.76
C HIS A 288 0.17 19.56 17.27
N HIS A 289 0.31 20.60 18.09
CA HIS A 289 0.07 20.51 19.54
C HIS A 289 -1.37 20.16 19.92
N PRO A 290 -2.44 20.80 19.39
CA PRO A 290 -3.81 20.37 19.64
C PRO A 290 -4.08 18.91 19.25
N LEU A 291 -3.53 18.43 18.14
CA LEU A 291 -3.67 17.04 17.74
C LEU A 291 -3.02 16.08 18.75
N MET A 292 -1.82 16.41 19.23
CA MET A 292 -1.16 15.63 20.29
C MET A 292 -2.00 15.58 21.58
N LEU A 293 -2.61 16.70 21.95
CA LEU A 293 -3.49 16.74 23.14
C LEU A 293 -4.71 15.85 22.96
N VAL A 294 -5.36 15.89 21.79
CA VAL A 294 -6.49 15.00 21.48
C VAL A 294 -6.06 13.54 21.54
N GLY A 295 -4.91 13.21 20.94
CA GLY A 295 -4.35 11.86 20.98
C GLY A 295 -4.04 11.39 22.40
N LEU A 296 -3.46 12.26 23.23
CA LEU A 296 -3.20 11.97 24.64
C LEU A 296 -4.49 11.72 25.43
N VAL A 297 -5.48 12.60 25.29
CA VAL A 297 -6.80 12.44 25.95
C VAL A 297 -7.45 11.13 25.51
N PHE A 298 -7.42 10.81 24.23
CA PHE A 298 -7.99 9.56 23.73
C PHE A 298 -7.25 8.33 24.25
N LEU A 299 -5.92 8.37 24.36
CA LEU A 299 -5.13 7.30 24.96
C LEU A 299 -5.49 7.10 26.43
N VAL A 300 -5.60 8.19 27.21
CA VAL A 300 -6.00 8.14 28.62
C VAL A 300 -7.40 7.54 28.76
N LEU A 301 -8.38 8.00 27.98
CA LEU A 301 -9.73 7.46 27.99
C LEU A 301 -9.76 5.97 27.62
N SER A 302 -8.98 5.56 26.62
CA SER A 302 -8.84 4.15 26.26
C SER A 302 -8.22 3.31 27.38
N GLY A 303 -7.21 3.85 28.07
CA GLY A 303 -6.57 3.23 29.23
C GLY A 303 -7.54 3.08 30.41
N LEU A 304 -8.31 4.11 30.70
CA LEU A 304 -9.36 4.08 31.74
C LEU A 304 -10.45 3.04 31.37
N ALA A 305 -10.89 3.03 30.11
CA ALA A 305 -11.84 2.03 29.63
C ALA A 305 -11.29 0.61 29.84
N MET A 306 -10.03 0.36 29.52
CA MET A 306 -9.39 -0.93 29.76
C MET A 306 -9.28 -1.28 31.25
N ALA A 307 -9.03 -0.31 32.12
CA ALA A 307 -8.89 -0.53 33.55
C ALA A 307 -10.22 -0.86 34.23
N PHE A 308 -11.29 -0.17 33.85
CA PHE A 308 -12.58 -0.26 34.52
C PHE A 308 -13.60 -1.18 33.83
N TRP A 309 -13.41 -1.48 32.57
CA TRP A 309 -14.34 -2.33 31.80
C TRP A 309 -13.85 -3.77 31.75
N ARG A 310 -14.78 -4.73 31.66
CA ARG A 310 -14.47 -6.14 31.58
C ARG A 310 -15.25 -6.76 30.43
N GLY A 311 -14.65 -6.86 29.28
CA GLY A 311 -15.30 -7.44 28.14
C GLY A 311 -14.29 -7.87 27.08
N ASN A 312 -14.73 -8.68 26.13
CA ASN A 312 -13.86 -9.28 25.14
C ASN A 312 -13.39 -8.27 24.07
N ALA A 313 -14.17 -7.23 23.80
CA ALA A 313 -13.81 -6.21 22.81
C ALA A 313 -12.58 -5.37 23.24
N ARG A 314 -12.19 -5.42 24.51
CA ARG A 314 -10.92 -4.85 25.01
C ARG A 314 -9.70 -5.41 24.30
N ALA A 315 -9.78 -6.63 23.79
CA ALA A 315 -8.71 -7.21 22.99
C ALA A 315 -8.39 -6.35 21.74
N LEU A 316 -9.40 -5.76 21.10
CA LEU A 316 -9.19 -4.84 19.97
C LEU A 316 -8.53 -3.54 20.42
N ILE A 317 -8.86 -3.02 21.61
CA ILE A 317 -8.23 -1.80 22.14
C ILE A 317 -6.73 -2.06 22.36
N LEU A 318 -6.38 -3.16 23.03
CA LEU A 318 -4.99 -3.53 23.30
C LEU A 318 -4.19 -3.72 22.00
N VAL A 319 -4.71 -4.53 21.08
CA VAL A 319 -4.03 -4.83 19.82
C VAL A 319 -3.98 -3.59 18.93
N GLY A 320 -5.04 -2.79 18.89
CA GLY A 320 -5.10 -1.54 18.12
C GLY A 320 -4.09 -0.49 18.62
N LEU A 321 -3.97 -0.29 19.95
CA LEU A 321 -2.97 0.60 20.53
C LEU A 321 -1.54 0.10 20.25
N SER A 322 -1.31 -1.22 20.34
CA SER A 322 -0.02 -1.80 19.97
C SER A 322 0.33 -1.53 18.50
N LEU A 323 -0.63 -1.74 17.60
CA LEU A 323 -0.44 -1.50 16.16
C LEU A 323 -0.10 -0.03 15.88
N LEU A 324 -0.83 0.90 16.49
CA LEU A 324 -0.57 2.34 16.42
C LEU A 324 0.85 2.70 16.89
N LEU A 325 1.22 2.23 18.07
CA LEU A 325 2.50 2.55 18.69
C LEU A 325 3.67 2.05 17.83
N PHE A 326 3.61 0.78 17.43
CA PHE A 326 4.71 0.20 16.66
C PHE A 326 4.75 0.70 15.22
N ASN A 327 3.62 1.07 14.62
CA ASN A 327 3.63 1.76 13.32
C ASN A 327 4.29 3.15 13.41
N ALA A 328 4.01 3.91 14.48
CA ALA A 328 4.67 5.18 14.72
C ALA A 328 6.19 5.03 14.86
N PHE A 329 6.65 4.04 15.62
CA PHE A 329 8.07 3.74 15.75
C PHE A 329 8.70 3.35 14.41
N LEU A 330 8.11 2.39 13.68
CA LEU A 330 8.65 1.94 12.40
C LEU A 330 8.74 3.08 11.39
N ASN A 331 7.71 3.91 11.28
CA ASN A 331 7.72 5.07 10.37
C ASN A 331 8.81 6.08 10.76
N THR A 332 9.00 6.36 12.04
CA THR A 332 10.03 7.29 12.52
C THR A 332 11.44 6.82 12.19
N PHE A 333 11.68 5.50 12.21
CA PHE A 333 12.98 4.93 11.86
C PHE A 333 13.19 4.75 10.36
N ALA A 334 12.11 4.54 9.60
CA ALA A 334 12.16 4.26 8.16
C ALA A 334 12.04 5.52 7.29
N LEU A 335 11.31 6.55 7.74
CA LEU A 335 11.01 7.75 6.97
C LEU A 335 11.80 8.96 7.46
N SER A 336 11.86 10.00 6.63
CA SER A 336 12.54 11.25 7.01
C SER A 336 11.78 11.99 8.13
N ASP A 337 12.51 12.77 8.92
CA ASP A 337 11.94 13.59 9.98
C ASP A 337 10.89 14.59 9.47
N MET A 338 11.15 15.22 8.33
CA MET A 338 10.19 16.11 7.67
C MET A 338 8.88 15.40 7.32
N TRP A 339 8.96 14.14 6.88
CA TRP A 339 7.78 13.36 6.55
C TRP A 339 6.97 13.02 7.82
N ASN A 340 7.63 12.65 8.90
CA ASN A 340 7.00 12.27 10.16
C ASN A 340 6.25 13.44 10.82
N ARG A 341 6.66 14.67 10.57
CA ARG A 341 6.03 15.90 11.09
C ARG A 341 4.99 16.49 10.16
N ASP A 342 4.84 15.97 8.96
CA ASP A 342 3.88 16.46 7.97
C ASP A 342 2.45 15.97 8.28
N MET A 343 1.74 16.73 9.10
CA MET A 343 0.35 16.45 9.46
C MET A 343 -0.62 16.58 8.28
N SER A 344 -0.21 17.16 7.15
CA SER A 344 -1.03 17.23 5.94
C SER A 344 -1.35 15.83 5.38
N LYS A 345 -0.56 14.81 5.75
CA LYS A 345 -0.83 13.40 5.42
C LYS A 345 -2.13 12.87 6.05
N LEU A 346 -2.67 13.57 7.05
CA LEU A 346 -3.95 13.26 7.71
C LEU A 346 -5.12 14.09 7.16
N ASP A 347 -5.00 14.64 5.98
CA ASP A 347 -6.02 15.53 5.39
C ASP A 347 -7.23 14.76 4.83
N GLY A 348 -7.72 13.82 5.59
CA GLY A 348 -8.91 13.03 5.28
C GLY A 348 -8.63 11.84 4.37
N LEU A 349 -9.63 11.45 3.58
CA LEU A 349 -9.52 10.36 2.62
C LEU A 349 -8.92 10.83 1.29
N PRO A 350 -8.17 9.99 0.58
CA PRO A 350 -7.74 8.65 0.98
C PRO A 350 -6.57 8.67 1.96
N VAL A 351 -6.51 7.67 2.84
CA VAL A 351 -5.42 7.52 3.81
C VAL A 351 -4.17 6.97 3.10
N TYR A 352 -3.09 7.72 3.22
CA TYR A 352 -1.82 7.39 2.56
C TYR A 352 -1.19 6.09 3.10
N ARG A 353 -0.57 5.31 2.22
CA ARG A 353 -0.04 3.96 2.51
C ARG A 353 0.86 3.85 3.75
N HIS A 354 1.69 4.86 4.04
CA HIS A 354 2.61 4.77 5.18
C HIS A 354 1.92 4.94 6.54
N ILE A 355 0.75 5.59 6.58
CA ILE A 355 -0.01 5.83 7.82
C ILE A 355 -1.23 4.92 7.97
N ILE A 356 -1.59 4.17 6.94
CA ILE A 356 -2.83 3.36 6.93
C ILE A 356 -2.83 2.28 8.02
N VAL A 357 -1.68 1.69 8.33
CA VAL A 357 -1.58 0.65 9.38
C VAL A 357 -1.87 1.26 10.76
N GLY A 358 -1.38 2.48 11.02
CA GLY A 358 -1.75 3.23 12.22
C GLY A 358 -3.25 3.54 12.28
N PHE A 359 -3.83 3.92 11.14
CA PHE A 359 -5.28 4.13 11.04
C PHE A 359 -6.08 2.84 11.34
N PHE A 360 -5.64 1.68 10.87
CA PHE A 360 -6.27 0.41 11.22
C PHE A 360 -6.26 0.18 12.74
N GLY A 361 -5.15 0.51 13.40
CA GLY A 361 -5.05 0.47 14.86
C GLY A 361 -6.08 1.38 15.53
N CYS A 362 -6.24 2.62 15.06
CA CYS A 362 -7.25 3.54 15.55
C CYS A 362 -8.68 3.00 15.38
N VAL A 363 -9.01 2.49 14.20
CA VAL A 363 -10.33 1.88 13.93
C VAL A 363 -10.61 0.72 14.87
N LEU A 364 -9.61 -0.13 15.16
CA LEU A 364 -9.76 -1.23 16.12
C LEU A 364 -10.01 -0.73 17.54
N VAL A 365 -9.30 0.31 17.99
CA VAL A 365 -9.53 0.93 19.33
C VAL A 365 -10.94 1.49 19.43
N VAL A 366 -11.38 2.28 18.46
CA VAL A 366 -12.72 2.87 18.41
C VAL A 366 -13.79 1.77 18.40
N THR A 367 -13.59 0.71 17.60
CA THR A 367 -14.47 -0.45 17.54
C THR A 367 -14.60 -1.14 18.90
N GLY A 368 -13.48 -1.36 19.57
CA GLY A 368 -13.45 -1.95 20.92
C GLY A 368 -14.19 -1.10 21.94
N LEU A 369 -13.95 0.22 21.94
CA LEU A 369 -14.62 1.16 22.85
C LEU A 369 -16.14 1.17 22.66
N PHE A 370 -16.61 1.27 21.42
CA PHE A 370 -18.05 1.30 21.15
C PHE A 370 -18.74 -0.03 21.45
N ALA A 371 -18.08 -1.15 21.15
CA ALA A 371 -18.60 -2.46 21.51
C ALA A 371 -18.77 -2.59 23.04
N GLU A 372 -17.75 -2.23 23.83
CA GLU A 372 -17.79 -2.32 25.30
C GLU A 372 -18.86 -1.40 25.92
N VAL A 373 -18.99 -0.15 25.43
CA VAL A 373 -20.01 0.79 25.90
C VAL A 373 -21.41 0.21 25.71
N ILE A 374 -21.69 -0.31 24.54
CA ILE A 374 -23.03 -0.82 24.20
C ILE A 374 -23.33 -2.13 24.92
N GLU A 375 -22.36 -3.03 25.08
CA GLU A 375 -22.56 -4.26 25.84
C GLU A 375 -22.98 -3.96 27.28
N ARG A 376 -22.33 -2.99 27.94
CA ARG A 376 -22.69 -2.55 29.30
C ARG A 376 -24.08 -1.91 29.42
N LEU A 377 -24.43 -1.06 28.45
CA LEU A 377 -25.76 -0.46 28.42
C LEU A 377 -26.86 -1.50 28.18
N SER A 378 -26.54 -2.57 27.46
CA SER A 378 -27.45 -3.68 27.17
C SER A 378 -27.74 -4.58 28.38
N ASP A 379 -26.75 -4.78 29.28
CA ASP A 379 -26.92 -5.61 30.49
C ASP A 379 -27.91 -5.00 31.47
N ASN A 380 -28.14 -3.68 31.43
CA ASN A 380 -29.12 -2.97 32.26
C ASN A 380 -30.60 -3.10 31.80
N GLY A 381 -30.96 -4.12 31.02
CA GLY A 381 -32.36 -4.45 30.72
C GLY A 381 -32.98 -3.78 29.49
N ARG A 382 -32.24 -2.94 28.74
CA ARG A 382 -32.74 -2.23 27.54
C ARG A 382 -32.34 -2.94 26.23
N ARG A 383 -32.44 -4.26 26.20
CA ARG A 383 -31.86 -5.15 25.16
C ARG A 383 -32.28 -4.89 23.71
N CYS A 384 -33.50 -4.41 23.48
CA CYS A 384 -34.02 -4.33 22.11
C CYS A 384 -33.53 -3.12 21.31
N PHE A 385 -33.33 -1.97 21.98
CA PHE A 385 -32.95 -0.71 21.34
C PHE A 385 -31.44 -0.61 21.05
N LEU A 386 -30.61 -1.40 21.74
CA LEU A 386 -29.15 -1.27 21.72
C LEU A 386 -28.45 -2.27 20.78
N LYS A 387 -29.17 -3.20 20.16
CA LYS A 387 -28.60 -4.24 19.30
C LYS A 387 -27.65 -3.70 18.20
N HIS A 388 -27.94 -2.51 17.66
CA HIS A 388 -27.15 -1.87 16.63
C HIS A 388 -26.43 -0.60 17.12
N GLY A 389 -26.51 -0.28 18.40
CA GLY A 389 -25.98 0.95 18.97
C GLY A 389 -24.50 1.18 18.69
N ALA A 390 -23.67 0.15 18.81
CA ALA A 390 -22.24 0.25 18.52
C ALA A 390 -21.95 0.55 17.03
N ALA A 391 -22.74 -0.04 16.14
CA ALA A 391 -22.65 0.25 14.71
C ALA A 391 -23.07 1.70 14.41
N VAL A 392 -24.11 2.19 15.05
CA VAL A 392 -24.57 3.59 14.92
C VAL A 392 -23.50 4.55 15.45
N LEU A 393 -22.92 4.31 16.63
CA LEU A 393 -21.85 5.13 17.16
C LEU A 393 -20.64 5.16 16.23
N PHE A 394 -20.28 4.03 15.66
CA PHE A 394 -19.18 3.95 14.70
C PHE A 394 -19.46 4.80 13.46
N VAL A 395 -20.66 4.69 12.88
CA VAL A 395 -21.06 5.51 11.72
C VAL A 395 -21.05 7.00 12.08
N VAL A 396 -21.64 7.35 13.23
CA VAL A 396 -21.66 8.75 13.70
C VAL A 396 -20.22 9.27 13.84
N TRP A 397 -19.33 8.53 14.49
CA TRP A 397 -17.93 8.91 14.58
C TRP A 397 -17.31 9.13 13.20
N PHE A 398 -17.44 8.16 12.30
CA PHE A 398 -16.81 8.20 10.98
C PHE A 398 -17.35 9.35 10.11
N VAL A 399 -18.65 9.67 10.25
CA VAL A 399 -19.30 10.76 9.51
C VAL A 399 -18.97 12.13 10.12
N THR A 400 -19.04 12.26 11.45
CA THR A 400 -18.92 13.57 12.12
C THR A 400 -17.48 14.06 12.27
N THR A 401 -16.51 13.15 12.25
CA THR A 401 -15.09 13.49 12.39
C THR A 401 -14.43 13.96 11.09
N GLY A 402 -15.18 14.15 10.03
CA GLY A 402 -14.68 14.71 8.78
C GLY A 402 -14.04 13.69 7.83
N TRP A 403 -13.94 12.40 8.18
CA TRP A 403 -13.46 11.38 7.25
C TRP A 403 -14.24 11.37 5.93
N LEU A 404 -15.54 11.57 5.98
CA LEU A 404 -16.39 11.64 4.78
C LEU A 404 -16.40 13.01 4.09
N SER A 405 -16.03 14.08 4.76
CA SER A 405 -15.99 15.41 4.12
C SER A 405 -14.99 15.49 2.97
N SER A 406 -13.96 14.65 3.02
CA SER A 406 -12.96 14.47 1.97
C SER A 406 -13.32 13.38 0.95
N ALA A 407 -14.43 12.63 1.14
CA ALA A 407 -14.85 11.59 0.19
C ALA A 407 -15.12 12.15 -1.22
N GLY A 408 -15.48 13.42 -1.33
CA GLY A 408 -15.55 14.13 -2.61
C GLY A 408 -14.21 14.22 -3.36
N ARG A 409 -13.08 14.12 -2.66
CA ARG A 409 -11.76 14.01 -3.30
C ARG A 409 -11.53 12.62 -3.89
N MET A 410 -11.99 11.55 -3.22
CA MET A 410 -11.90 10.19 -3.75
C MET A 410 -12.66 10.02 -5.06
N SER A 411 -13.80 10.71 -5.21
CA SER A 411 -14.55 10.71 -6.47
C SER A 411 -13.93 11.62 -7.55
N ARG A 412 -13.02 12.51 -7.16
CA ARG A 412 -12.32 13.45 -8.05
C ARG A 412 -10.87 13.07 -8.31
N GLU A 413 -10.26 12.27 -7.45
CA GLU A 413 -9.06 11.58 -7.88
C GLU A 413 -9.51 10.72 -9.06
N PRO A 414 -9.07 11.06 -10.30
CA PRO A 414 -9.28 10.14 -11.40
C PRO A 414 -8.79 8.81 -10.86
N GLY A 415 -9.70 7.89 -10.79
CA GLY A 415 -9.41 6.59 -10.22
C GLY A 415 -8.22 6.06 -10.95
N SER A 416 -7.14 5.91 -10.31
CA SER A 416 -5.82 5.68 -10.84
C SER A 416 -5.19 6.93 -11.47
N PRO A 417 -3.91 7.11 -11.29
CA PRO A 417 -3.14 7.88 -12.21
C PRO A 417 -3.44 7.31 -13.59
N ALA A 418 -3.83 8.16 -14.52
CA ALA A 418 -4.10 7.74 -15.88
C ALA A 418 -2.97 6.82 -16.33
N LEU A 419 -3.28 5.59 -16.74
CA LEU A 419 -2.31 4.62 -17.25
C LEU A 419 -1.82 5.08 -18.64
N ASN A 420 -1.29 6.29 -18.70
CA ASN A 420 -0.99 7.00 -19.94
C ASN A 420 0.34 6.58 -20.56
N ASN A 421 1.23 6.00 -19.75
CA ASN A 421 2.56 5.60 -20.20
C ASN A 421 2.72 4.08 -20.35
N SER A 422 1.68 3.32 -20.04
CA SER A 422 1.75 1.88 -20.09
C SER A 422 1.45 1.36 -21.49
N GLN A 423 2.30 0.48 -21.98
CA GLN A 423 2.18 -0.17 -23.30
C GLN A 423 2.20 -1.69 -23.17
N TRP A 424 1.86 -2.21 -22.01
CA TRP A 424 1.97 -3.64 -21.74
C TRP A 424 1.10 -4.46 -22.69
N GLN A 425 -0.17 -4.08 -22.87
CA GLN A 425 -1.09 -4.82 -23.75
C GLN A 425 -0.66 -4.78 -25.23
N GLN A 426 -0.14 -3.65 -25.67
CA GLN A 426 0.36 -3.50 -27.06
C GLN A 426 1.59 -4.37 -27.34
N MET A 427 2.36 -4.67 -26.29
CA MET A 427 3.63 -5.40 -26.40
C MET A 427 3.53 -6.85 -25.90
N ALA A 428 2.35 -7.32 -25.52
CA ALA A 428 2.15 -8.61 -24.88
C ALA A 428 2.70 -9.78 -25.71
N GLU A 429 2.45 -9.80 -27.01
CA GLU A 429 2.98 -10.86 -27.91
C GLU A 429 4.52 -10.86 -27.95
N ASN A 430 5.13 -9.68 -27.92
CA ASN A 430 6.59 -9.55 -27.88
C ASN A 430 7.17 -9.95 -26.53
N ILE A 431 6.40 -9.75 -25.43
CA ILE A 431 6.79 -10.16 -24.09
C ILE A 431 6.80 -11.69 -24.01
N ASP A 432 5.81 -12.36 -24.57
CA ASP A 432 5.71 -13.82 -24.61
C ASP A 432 6.73 -14.46 -25.55
N SER A 433 7.23 -13.70 -26.54
CA SER A 433 8.27 -14.19 -27.47
C SER A 433 9.68 -14.10 -26.83
N PRO A 434 10.44 -15.20 -26.74
CA PRO A 434 11.76 -15.19 -26.10
C PRO A 434 12.86 -14.48 -26.87
N ALA A 435 12.64 -14.10 -28.11
CA ALA A 435 13.71 -13.95 -29.11
C ALA A 435 14.37 -12.58 -29.24
N SER A 436 13.87 -11.50 -28.60
CA SER A 436 14.44 -10.17 -28.85
C SER A 436 14.60 -9.30 -27.61
N PRO A 437 15.55 -8.35 -27.61
CA PRO A 437 15.61 -7.27 -26.66
C PRO A 437 14.27 -6.51 -26.64
N LEU A 438 13.74 -6.24 -25.46
CA LEU A 438 12.42 -5.64 -25.29
C LEU A 438 12.43 -4.59 -24.18
N CYS A 439 11.93 -3.40 -24.50
CA CYS A 439 11.67 -2.33 -23.55
C CYS A 439 10.17 -1.98 -23.59
N VAL A 440 9.48 -2.10 -22.48
CA VAL A 440 8.07 -1.77 -22.39
C VAL A 440 7.88 -0.68 -21.33
N PRO A 441 7.56 0.55 -21.71
CA PRO A 441 7.18 1.60 -20.75
C PRO A 441 5.92 1.21 -20.00
N ILE A 442 5.96 1.42 -18.70
CA ILE A 442 4.83 1.16 -17.79
C ILE A 442 4.62 2.35 -16.86
N ASP A 443 3.47 2.42 -16.23
CA ASP A 443 3.20 3.45 -15.23
C ASP A 443 3.76 3.07 -13.85
N PRO A 444 4.11 4.07 -13.02
CA PRO A 444 4.18 5.51 -13.30
C PRO A 444 5.37 5.89 -14.20
N ILE A 445 5.35 7.11 -14.74
CA ILE A 445 6.40 7.64 -15.59
C ILE A 445 7.80 7.32 -15.04
N GLY A 446 8.68 6.79 -15.91
CA GLY A 446 10.06 6.42 -15.57
C GLY A 446 10.24 4.94 -15.23
N TRP A 447 9.16 4.17 -15.13
CA TRP A 447 9.23 2.71 -14.99
C TRP A 447 9.21 2.02 -16.35
N MET A 448 9.97 0.93 -16.47
CA MET A 448 10.09 0.18 -17.71
C MET A 448 10.38 -1.28 -17.43
N TYR A 449 9.63 -2.19 -18.05
CA TYR A 449 10.03 -3.59 -18.13
C TYR A 449 11.14 -3.75 -19.16
N GLN A 450 12.21 -4.40 -18.77
CA GLN A 450 13.41 -4.58 -19.62
C GLN A 450 13.79 -6.05 -19.69
N ARG A 451 13.97 -6.53 -20.92
CA ARG A 451 14.55 -7.83 -21.22
C ARG A 451 15.62 -7.63 -22.27
N ASN A 452 16.90 -7.71 -21.89
CA ASN A 452 18.04 -7.44 -22.76
C ASN A 452 17.92 -6.09 -23.53
N CYS A 453 17.19 -5.15 -22.93
CA CYS A 453 16.99 -3.82 -23.48
C CYS A 453 18.08 -2.91 -22.91
N ASN A 454 18.78 -2.25 -23.81
CA ASN A 454 19.57 -1.09 -23.43
C ASN A 454 18.87 0.15 -23.99
N PHE A 455 19.00 1.29 -23.28
CA PHE A 455 18.84 2.55 -23.97
C PHE A 455 19.68 2.46 -25.25
N LEU A 456 19.11 2.78 -26.38
CA LEU A 456 19.81 2.70 -27.67
C LEU A 456 21.07 3.58 -27.70
N LYS A 457 21.19 4.49 -26.70
CA LYS A 457 22.39 5.23 -26.30
C LYS A 457 22.40 5.40 -24.77
N PRO A 458 23.57 5.56 -24.12
CA PRO A 458 23.66 5.85 -22.71
C PRO A 458 22.81 7.09 -22.36
N ALA A 459 22.20 7.06 -21.17
CA ALA A 459 21.41 8.21 -20.68
C ALA A 459 22.28 9.47 -20.73
N PRO A 460 21.79 10.58 -21.29
CA PRO A 460 22.55 11.80 -21.38
C PRO A 460 22.89 12.32 -19.97
N THR A 461 24.15 12.70 -19.79
CA THR A 461 24.61 13.39 -18.58
C THR A 461 24.64 14.89 -18.83
N TRP A 462 24.32 15.68 -17.81
CA TRP A 462 24.46 17.13 -17.88
C TRP A 462 25.93 17.51 -18.01
N VAL A 463 26.30 18.08 -19.17
CA VAL A 463 27.66 18.58 -19.43
C VAL A 463 27.58 20.10 -19.61
N ASN A 464 28.65 20.82 -19.32
CA ASN A 464 28.76 22.26 -19.59
C ASN A 464 28.54 22.51 -21.09
N GLY A 465 27.57 23.34 -21.44
CA GLY A 465 27.23 23.69 -22.84
C GLY A 465 25.84 23.22 -23.28
N SER A 466 24.94 22.92 -22.34
CA SER A 466 23.55 22.58 -22.64
C SER A 466 22.88 23.63 -23.55
N LYS A 467 22.16 23.15 -24.56
CA LYS A 467 21.36 24.02 -25.45
C LYS A 467 20.16 24.55 -24.66
N VAL A 468 20.01 25.85 -24.61
CA VAL A 468 18.84 26.51 -24.00
C VAL A 468 17.79 26.70 -25.11
N ILE A 469 16.57 26.30 -24.83
CA ILE A 469 15.42 26.53 -25.69
C ILE A 469 14.56 27.60 -25.07
N THR A 470 14.39 28.69 -25.78
CA THR A 470 13.51 29.82 -25.44
C THR A 470 12.18 29.73 -26.20
N ASN A 471 11.17 30.40 -25.72
CA ASN A 471 9.81 30.38 -26.29
C ASN A 471 9.75 30.97 -27.72
N PRO A 472 9.13 30.38 -28.74
CA PRO A 472 8.48 29.08 -28.74
C PRO A 472 9.48 27.92 -28.67
N LEU A 473 9.20 26.98 -27.74
CA LEU A 473 10.08 25.85 -27.42
C LEU A 473 9.89 24.71 -28.43
N ILE A 474 10.41 24.91 -29.64
CA ILE A 474 10.34 23.93 -30.73
C ILE A 474 11.76 23.44 -31.06
N LEU A 475 11.94 22.15 -31.13
CA LEU A 475 13.17 21.52 -31.55
C LEU A 475 12.90 20.52 -32.67
N GLU A 476 13.65 20.61 -33.75
CA GLU A 476 13.62 19.58 -34.82
C GLU A 476 14.81 18.65 -34.69
N GLU A 477 14.55 17.38 -34.81
CA GLU A 477 15.52 16.28 -34.69
C GLU A 477 15.35 15.30 -35.85
N THR A 478 16.41 14.57 -36.14
CA THR A 478 16.38 13.45 -37.10
C THR A 478 16.64 12.14 -36.40
N ALA A 479 16.00 11.07 -36.86
CA ALA A 479 16.28 9.74 -36.33
C ALA A 479 17.75 9.37 -36.63
N PRO A 480 18.50 8.86 -35.63
CA PRO A 480 19.88 8.45 -35.85
C PRO A 480 19.96 7.30 -36.86
N PRO A 481 20.75 7.43 -37.97
CA PRO A 481 20.87 6.36 -38.98
C PRO A 481 21.30 5.00 -38.43
N ALA A 482 22.09 5.02 -37.35
CA ALA A 482 22.54 3.80 -36.66
C ALA A 482 21.38 2.99 -36.04
N LEU A 483 20.20 3.57 -35.93
CA LEU A 483 19.00 2.93 -35.35
C LEU A 483 18.01 2.46 -36.41
N SER A 484 18.31 2.60 -37.71
CA SER A 484 17.39 2.29 -38.81
C SER A 484 16.83 0.87 -38.78
N GLY A 485 17.56 -0.10 -38.23
CA GLY A 485 17.11 -1.48 -38.07
C GLY A 485 16.28 -1.76 -36.82
N LYS A 486 15.92 -0.73 -36.04
CA LYS A 486 15.22 -0.84 -34.78
C LYS A 486 13.77 -0.36 -34.89
N ASN A 487 12.95 -0.76 -33.93
CA ASN A 487 11.58 -0.28 -33.79
C ASN A 487 11.52 0.65 -32.57
N LEU A 488 10.97 1.84 -32.75
CA LEU A 488 10.70 2.79 -31.68
C LEU A 488 9.43 2.40 -30.95
N VAL A 489 9.51 2.25 -29.66
CA VAL A 489 8.38 1.95 -28.75
C VAL A 489 8.04 3.18 -27.93
N SER A 490 9.07 3.89 -27.49
CA SER A 490 8.96 5.06 -26.62
C SER A 490 10.17 5.95 -26.85
N ALA A 491 10.06 7.19 -26.39
CA ALA A 491 11.17 8.12 -26.37
C ALA A 491 11.23 8.81 -25.02
N ALA A 492 12.32 9.50 -24.74
CA ALA A 492 12.41 10.38 -23.60
C ALA A 492 13.22 11.62 -23.94
N VAL A 493 13.01 12.68 -23.17
CA VAL A 493 13.78 13.90 -23.27
C VAL A 493 14.36 14.23 -21.91
N MET A 494 15.68 14.46 -21.84
CA MET A 494 16.33 14.94 -20.65
C MET A 494 16.24 16.47 -20.61
N ALA A 495 15.49 17.02 -19.68
CA ALA A 495 15.24 18.45 -19.59
C ALA A 495 15.53 19.01 -18.19
N ARG A 496 16.00 20.24 -18.14
CA ARG A 496 16.25 20.98 -16.90
C ARG A 496 15.59 22.35 -16.98
N PRO A 497 14.57 22.64 -16.14
CA PRO A 497 13.94 23.96 -16.12
C PRO A 497 14.85 25.00 -15.48
N PHE A 498 14.87 26.20 -16.00
CA PHE A 498 15.49 27.38 -15.39
C PHE A 498 14.56 27.94 -14.32
N SER A 499 14.39 27.19 -13.24
CA SER A 499 13.54 27.57 -12.12
C SER A 499 14.16 27.09 -10.81
N MET A 500 13.98 27.87 -9.76
CA MET A 500 14.36 27.44 -8.38
C MET A 500 13.32 26.54 -7.74
N GLN A 501 12.15 26.41 -8.37
CA GLN A 501 11.04 25.59 -7.90
C GLN A 501 10.77 24.44 -8.88
N LYS A 502 10.03 23.44 -8.38
CA LYS A 502 9.51 22.35 -9.20
C LYS A 502 8.59 22.92 -10.28
N THR A 503 8.84 22.60 -11.53
CA THR A 503 8.16 23.17 -12.69
C THR A 503 7.55 22.05 -13.53
N HIS A 504 6.29 22.22 -13.90
CA HIS A 504 5.62 21.33 -14.84
C HIS A 504 6.14 21.56 -16.25
N VAL A 505 6.57 20.48 -16.89
CA VAL A 505 7.03 20.48 -18.28
C VAL A 505 6.30 19.39 -19.05
N GLU A 506 5.59 19.78 -20.08
CA GLU A 506 4.94 18.89 -21.04
C GLU A 506 5.74 18.91 -22.35
N VAL A 507 5.89 17.76 -22.97
CA VAL A 507 6.58 17.62 -24.25
C VAL A 507 5.72 16.81 -25.22
N ASN A 508 5.52 17.38 -26.41
CA ASN A 508 4.82 16.76 -27.50
C ASN A 508 5.81 16.47 -28.64
N MET A 509 5.87 15.24 -29.07
CA MET A 509 6.77 14.75 -30.12
C MET A 509 5.95 14.35 -31.33
N HIS A 510 6.09 15.11 -32.40
CA HIS A 510 5.51 14.82 -33.71
C HIS A 510 6.52 14.05 -34.55
N ILE A 511 6.19 12.85 -34.97
CA ILE A 511 7.02 12.01 -35.83
C ILE A 511 6.39 12.02 -37.21
N THR A 512 7.11 12.54 -38.19
CA THR A 512 6.72 12.45 -39.60
C THR A 512 7.41 11.25 -40.24
N LEU A 513 6.64 10.39 -40.83
CA LEU A 513 7.15 9.21 -41.54
C LEU A 513 7.50 9.53 -42.99
N VAL A 514 8.28 8.65 -43.62
CA VAL A 514 8.72 8.78 -45.01
C VAL A 514 7.54 8.79 -46.01
N ASP A 515 6.45 8.12 -45.66
CA ASP A 515 5.20 8.12 -46.44
C ASP A 515 4.34 9.37 -46.25
N GLY A 516 4.81 10.35 -45.44
CA GLY A 516 4.09 11.57 -45.11
C GLY A 516 3.06 11.43 -44.01
N SER A 517 2.82 10.25 -43.47
CA SER A 517 1.95 10.04 -42.33
C SER A 517 2.63 10.51 -41.04
N SER A 518 1.82 10.85 -40.03
CA SER A 518 2.33 11.35 -38.73
C SER A 518 1.98 10.43 -37.60
N ARG A 519 2.87 10.37 -36.61
CA ARG A 519 2.65 9.72 -35.31
C ARG A 519 2.90 10.71 -34.19
N TYR A 520 2.31 10.46 -33.05
CA TYR A 520 2.28 11.40 -31.95
C TYR A 520 2.71 10.73 -30.65
N TYR A 521 3.75 11.26 -30.01
CA TYR A 521 4.19 10.85 -28.70
C TYR A 521 4.15 12.05 -27.77
N SER A 522 3.67 11.87 -26.56
CA SER A 522 3.60 12.94 -25.56
C SER A 522 3.95 12.45 -24.18
N GLY A 523 4.36 13.38 -23.32
CA GLY A 523 4.61 13.12 -21.91
C GLY A 523 4.74 14.42 -21.13
N SER A 524 4.48 14.33 -19.84
CA SER A 524 4.64 15.47 -18.94
C SER A 524 5.26 15.04 -17.62
N ARG A 525 5.97 15.96 -16.98
CA ARG A 525 6.56 15.74 -15.67
C ARG A 525 6.81 17.04 -14.94
N ASP A 526 6.59 16.99 -13.61
CA ASP A 526 7.08 18.03 -12.72
C ASP A 526 8.57 17.83 -12.46
N LEU A 527 9.40 18.64 -13.07
CA LEU A 527 10.85 18.58 -12.95
C LEU A 527 11.37 19.42 -11.77
N LYS A 528 12.32 18.86 -11.05
CA LYS A 528 13.10 19.58 -10.04
C LYS A 528 14.07 20.58 -10.74
N PRO A 529 14.63 21.58 -10.02
CA PRO A 529 15.67 22.46 -10.56
C PRO A 529 16.91 21.72 -11.13
N SER A 530 17.17 20.51 -10.62
CA SER A 530 18.25 19.65 -11.13
C SER A 530 17.94 18.99 -12.49
N GLY A 531 16.71 19.14 -12.97
CA GLY A 531 16.26 18.48 -14.18
C GLY A 531 15.80 17.04 -13.98
N GLY A 532 15.49 16.38 -15.08
CA GLY A 532 15.08 14.98 -15.11
C GLY A 532 14.66 14.50 -16.50
N LEU A 533 14.33 13.24 -16.59
CA LEU A 533 13.87 12.58 -17.80
C LEU A 533 12.35 12.70 -17.92
N ILE A 534 11.85 13.13 -19.07
CA ILE A 534 10.43 13.13 -19.44
C ILE A 534 10.23 12.01 -20.44
N MET A 535 9.42 11.01 -20.08
CA MET A 535 9.08 9.90 -20.95
C MET A 535 7.99 10.31 -21.93
N LEU A 536 8.18 10.00 -23.21
CA LEU A 536 7.25 10.28 -24.29
C LEU A 536 6.67 8.97 -24.81
N LYS A 537 5.36 8.91 -24.90
CA LYS A 537 4.61 7.73 -25.31
C LYS A 537 3.71 8.05 -26.49
N GLY A 538 3.71 7.13 -27.47
CA GLY A 538 2.71 7.05 -28.53
C GLY A 538 1.90 5.77 -28.42
N ARG A 539 0.86 5.65 -29.22
CA ARG A 539 0.05 4.43 -29.32
C ARG A 539 0.67 3.38 -30.24
N ASP A 540 1.52 3.82 -31.17
CA ASP A 540 2.04 2.99 -32.24
C ASP A 540 3.52 2.69 -32.06
N ILE A 541 3.93 1.50 -32.47
CA ILE A 541 5.32 1.14 -32.64
C ILE A 541 5.75 1.63 -34.04
N VAL A 542 6.86 2.35 -34.13
CA VAL A 542 7.33 2.96 -35.35
C VAL A 542 8.69 2.37 -35.74
N ALA A 543 8.82 1.84 -36.96
CA ALA A 543 10.12 1.44 -37.44
C ALA A 543 11.01 2.65 -37.64
N MET A 544 12.20 2.66 -37.04
CA MET A 544 13.11 3.82 -37.04
C MET A 544 13.54 4.22 -38.47
N LYS A 545 13.60 3.26 -39.40
CA LYS A 545 13.89 3.51 -40.81
C LYS A 545 12.82 4.36 -41.52
N ASP A 546 11.58 4.31 -41.01
CA ASP A 546 10.44 5.00 -41.60
C ASP A 546 10.28 6.43 -41.06
N ILE A 547 11.10 6.86 -40.10
CA ILE A 547 11.07 8.19 -39.52
C ILE A 547 11.82 9.16 -40.42
N ALA A 548 11.11 10.12 -41.02
CA ALA A 548 11.70 11.18 -41.82
C ALA A 548 12.20 12.35 -40.98
N SER A 549 11.37 12.81 -40.02
CA SER A 549 11.71 13.89 -39.11
C SER A 549 10.94 13.80 -37.81
N VAL A 550 11.47 14.44 -36.78
CA VAL A 550 10.88 14.52 -35.44
C VAL A 550 10.89 15.98 -35.00
N ARG A 551 9.74 16.46 -34.55
CA ARG A 551 9.57 17.79 -33.98
C ARG A 551 9.10 17.66 -32.54
N LEU A 552 9.83 18.28 -31.61
CA LEU A 552 9.51 18.36 -30.20
C LEU A 552 8.94 19.74 -29.88
N GLU A 553 7.79 19.78 -29.23
CA GLU A 553 7.17 20.99 -28.70
C GLU A 553 7.14 20.90 -27.17
N PHE A 554 7.69 21.91 -26.51
CA PHE A 554 7.71 22.01 -25.06
C PHE A 554 6.66 23.02 -24.60
N ASN A 555 5.78 22.60 -23.72
CA ASN A 555 4.82 23.46 -23.04
C ASN A 555 5.26 23.60 -21.58
N THR A 556 5.79 24.77 -21.24
CA THR A 556 6.35 25.07 -19.92
C THR A 556 6.35 26.56 -19.66
N PRO A 557 6.15 27.01 -18.40
CA PRO A 557 6.16 28.44 -18.06
C PRO A 557 7.57 29.05 -18.02
N VAL A 558 8.64 28.28 -18.15
CA VAL A 558 10.03 28.73 -18.04
C VAL A 558 10.89 28.16 -19.16
N ASP A 559 12.03 28.77 -19.41
CA ASP A 559 13.03 28.22 -20.33
C ASP A 559 13.54 26.86 -19.85
N VAL A 560 13.93 26.01 -20.80
CA VAL A 560 14.41 24.67 -20.54
C VAL A 560 15.77 24.45 -21.17
N ALA A 561 16.72 23.90 -20.43
CA ALA A 561 17.97 23.40 -20.97
C ALA A 561 17.82 21.93 -21.34
N LEU A 562 18.33 21.56 -22.51
CA LEU A 562 18.41 20.19 -22.98
C LEU A 562 19.86 19.68 -22.93
N SER A 563 20.01 18.36 -22.81
CA SER A 563 21.35 17.75 -22.86
C SER A 563 22.02 18.01 -24.20
N PRO A 564 23.32 18.36 -24.23
CA PRO A 564 24.03 18.72 -25.47
C PRO A 564 24.44 17.51 -26.31
N GLU A 565 24.31 16.28 -25.83
CA GLU A 565 24.80 15.10 -26.53
C GLU A 565 23.88 14.71 -27.70
N GLN A 566 24.26 15.18 -28.89
CA GLN A 566 23.86 14.79 -30.26
C GLN A 566 22.36 14.81 -30.61
N THR A 567 21.47 14.40 -29.74
CA THR A 567 20.01 14.49 -29.88
C THR A 567 19.37 14.71 -28.52
N ALA A 568 18.39 15.61 -28.43
CA ALA A 568 17.64 15.80 -27.18
C ALA A 568 16.78 14.55 -26.84
N VAL A 569 16.55 13.70 -27.84
CA VAL A 569 15.70 12.51 -27.73
C VAL A 569 16.52 11.30 -27.33
N VAL A 570 16.10 10.64 -26.26
CA VAL A 570 16.54 9.30 -25.87
C VAL A 570 15.57 8.30 -26.51
N TRP A 571 16.07 7.55 -27.47
CA TRP A 571 15.28 6.58 -28.23
C TRP A 571 15.21 5.26 -27.47
N MET A 572 14.03 4.69 -27.35
CA MET A 572 13.80 3.41 -26.68
C MET A 572 13.01 2.48 -27.61
N GLY A 573 13.53 1.26 -27.77
CA GLY A 573 12.92 0.29 -28.66
C GLY A 573 13.71 -1.00 -28.75
N PHE A 574 13.42 -1.80 -29.73
CA PHE A 574 14.01 -3.12 -29.97
C PHE A 574 14.41 -3.34 -31.44
#